data_7ee7a84609fd569a8b54b4c8242868ca
#
_entry.id   7ee7a84609fd569a8b54b4c8242868ca
#
_cell.length_a   1.000
_cell.length_b   1.000
_cell.length_c   1.000
_cell.angle_alpha   90.00
_cell.angle_beta   90.00
_cell.angle_gamma   90.00
#
_symmetry.space_group_name_H-M   'P 1'
#
loop_
_entity.id
_entity.type
_entity.pdbx_description
1 polymer ?
#
loop_
_entity_poly.entity_id
_entity_poly.type
_entity_poly.pdbx_seq_one_letter_code
_entity_poly.pdbx_strand_id
1 'polypeptide(L)'
;MASLTVDDPFTLETACTVPLADAAVVNATLDRARAAASAFRASTVDDRMALCERAVAAMESRAAAIAADITRMMGKPLAQSRNEIAGMAGRARHMISIAPRCLEDIALPDKEGFDRRIAREPLGVVLDLPAWNYPLLTAVGVVIPAVLAGNAVIVKHSPRSPLCGQHFARAFTDAGAPEHLVQALDCDHTTSEHIVGDRRVDHVVFTGSVYGGHRIQAAAAGRFLHVGLELGGNDPAYVAPDCDLASTVANIVDGAIYNAGQSCCAVERVFVHRSLYAQFIEAAEPLVRAYVMGDPTLETTTLGPIAQPNHPAELSALVLDATANGALLVAGGRSAQVDGKGRFFQATLLAGCTPGMKLMTAESFGPILPVASVESDEEALARMNASSLGLTASVWTTDPARAERMARRLEVGTVYMNRCDALDPALPWSGVKDSGRGVSLSALGFDALTRPKALHFKLKA
;
A
#
# COMPACT_ATOMS: atom_id res chain seq x y z
N MET A 1 2.68 14.08 29.12
CA MET A 1 2.91 13.91 27.69
C MET A 1 1.63 13.41 27.06
N ALA A 2 1.26 13.92 25.89
CA ALA A 2 0.14 13.37 25.12
C ALA A 2 0.46 11.93 24.69
N SER A 3 -0.54 11.08 24.58
CA SER A 3 -0.39 9.69 24.15
C SER A 3 -1.44 9.33 23.11
N LEU A 4 -1.09 8.40 22.24
CA LEU A 4 -1.97 7.74 21.30
C LEU A 4 -2.35 6.37 21.86
N THR A 5 -3.64 6.12 22.04
CA THR A 5 -4.17 4.81 22.43
C THR A 5 -4.86 4.19 21.21
N VAL A 6 -4.46 2.97 20.89
CA VAL A 6 -5.03 2.16 19.81
C VAL A 6 -5.86 1.05 20.44
N ASP A 7 -7.09 0.89 20.01
CA ASP A 7 -7.95 -0.21 20.44
C ASP A 7 -7.75 -1.47 19.58
N ASP A 8 -8.01 -2.61 20.15
CA ASP A 8 -8.11 -3.87 19.43
C ASP A 8 -9.52 -3.96 18.79
N PRO A 9 -9.65 -4.10 17.47
CA PRO A 9 -10.94 -4.13 16.80
C PRO A 9 -11.83 -5.32 17.18
N PHE A 10 -11.24 -6.38 17.74
CA PHE A 10 -11.98 -7.57 18.18
C PHE A 10 -12.43 -7.46 19.62
N THR A 11 -11.52 -7.17 20.55
CA THR A 11 -11.87 -7.11 21.97
C THR A 11 -12.46 -5.76 22.38
N LEU A 12 -12.21 -4.71 21.60
CA LEU A 12 -12.50 -3.30 21.86
C LEU A 12 -11.74 -2.73 23.08
N GLU A 13 -10.79 -3.47 23.59
CA GLU A 13 -9.86 -3.05 24.65
C GLU A 13 -8.62 -2.35 24.05
N THR A 14 -7.78 -1.80 24.90
CA THR A 14 -6.54 -1.18 24.46
C THR A 14 -5.55 -2.22 23.92
N ALA A 15 -5.19 -2.11 22.62
CA ALA A 15 -4.15 -2.89 22.00
C ALA A 15 -2.76 -2.39 22.38
N CYS A 16 -2.55 -1.07 22.28
CA CYS A 16 -1.30 -0.42 22.71
C CYS A 16 -1.52 1.06 23.02
N THR A 17 -0.57 1.64 23.76
CA THR A 17 -0.48 3.08 23.99
C THR A 17 0.96 3.52 23.72
N VAL A 18 1.14 4.55 22.90
CA VAL A 18 2.45 5.13 22.60
C VAL A 18 2.47 6.62 22.94
N PRO A 19 3.60 7.15 23.45
CA PRO A 19 3.73 8.58 23.71
C PRO A 19 3.80 9.33 22.39
N LEU A 20 3.12 10.49 22.31
CA LEU A 20 3.26 11.39 21.18
C LEU A 20 4.43 12.35 21.41
N ALA A 21 5.26 12.52 20.37
CA ALA A 21 6.38 13.42 20.36
C ALA A 21 5.92 14.88 20.49
N ASP A 22 6.52 15.60 21.41
CA ASP A 22 6.42 17.05 21.49
C ASP A 22 7.39 17.73 20.49
N ALA A 23 7.33 19.05 20.42
CA ALA A 23 8.16 19.84 19.52
C ALA A 23 9.67 19.64 19.76
N ALA A 24 10.10 19.40 21.01
CA ALA A 24 11.51 19.18 21.33
C ALA A 24 11.99 17.82 20.80
N VAL A 25 11.18 16.77 20.99
CA VAL A 25 11.46 15.42 20.44
C VAL A 25 11.48 15.44 18.92
N VAL A 26 10.50 16.12 18.28
CA VAL A 26 10.46 16.27 16.82
C VAL A 26 11.71 16.94 16.30
N ASN A 27 12.10 18.09 16.88
CA ASN A 27 13.30 18.81 16.47
C ASN A 27 14.57 17.96 16.61
N ALA A 28 14.73 17.30 17.76
CA ALA A 28 15.87 16.41 17.99
C ALA A 28 15.91 15.24 16.99
N THR A 29 14.76 14.64 16.64
CA THR A 29 14.67 13.57 15.64
C THR A 29 15.10 14.04 14.27
N LEU A 30 14.65 15.21 13.83
CA LEU A 30 15.02 15.79 12.55
C LEU A 30 16.52 16.13 12.47
N ASP A 31 17.10 16.73 13.53
CA ASP A 31 18.52 17.06 13.59
C ASP A 31 19.41 15.81 13.54
N ARG A 32 19.03 14.77 14.29
CA ARG A 32 19.71 13.46 14.30
C ARG A 32 19.65 12.78 12.94
N ALA A 33 18.47 12.80 12.28
CA ALA A 33 18.31 12.25 10.92
C ALA A 33 19.23 12.97 9.92
N ARG A 34 19.34 14.31 9.99
CA ARG A 34 20.26 15.08 9.13
C ARG A 34 21.72 14.70 9.35
N ALA A 35 22.13 14.56 10.61
CA ALA A 35 23.49 14.15 10.95
C ALA A 35 23.78 12.72 10.46
N ALA A 36 22.84 11.79 10.68
CA ALA A 36 22.95 10.41 10.22
C ALA A 36 23.02 10.30 8.69
N ALA A 37 22.15 11.03 7.96
CA ALA A 37 22.17 11.07 6.50
C ALA A 37 23.53 11.58 5.96
N SER A 38 24.07 12.65 6.57
CA SER A 38 25.37 13.20 6.17
C SER A 38 26.51 12.21 6.35
N ALA A 39 26.54 11.49 7.49
CA ALA A 39 27.57 10.50 7.77
C ALA A 39 27.42 9.25 6.88
N PHE A 40 26.17 8.79 6.67
CA PHE A 40 25.88 7.56 5.94
C PHE A 40 26.11 7.68 4.42
N ARG A 41 26.11 8.89 3.89
CA ARG A 41 26.34 9.17 2.47
C ARG A 41 27.64 8.56 1.93
N ALA A 42 28.67 8.44 2.75
CA ALA A 42 29.98 7.90 2.36
C ALA A 42 30.03 6.35 2.34
N SER A 43 29.00 5.67 2.82
CA SER A 43 28.94 4.19 2.81
C SER A 43 28.84 3.64 1.38
N THR A 44 29.36 2.44 1.16
CA THR A 44 29.24 1.77 -0.14
C THR A 44 27.85 1.15 -0.33
N VAL A 45 27.47 0.82 -1.55
CA VAL A 45 26.22 0.10 -1.84
C VAL A 45 26.25 -1.28 -1.18
N ASP A 46 27.39 -1.96 -1.20
CA ASP A 46 27.54 -3.30 -0.57
C ASP A 46 27.33 -3.25 0.95
N ASP A 47 27.88 -2.24 1.65
CA ASP A 47 27.64 -2.03 3.08
C ASP A 47 26.16 -1.82 3.38
N ARG A 48 25.47 -1.04 2.54
CA ARG A 48 24.03 -0.76 2.68
C ARG A 48 23.18 -2.00 2.41
N MET A 49 23.55 -2.81 1.40
CA MET A 49 22.90 -4.09 1.11
C MET A 49 23.04 -5.06 2.29
N ALA A 50 24.27 -5.22 2.81
CA ALA A 50 24.53 -6.08 3.96
C ALA A 50 23.77 -5.60 5.21
N LEU A 51 23.66 -4.29 5.43
CA LEU A 51 22.88 -3.71 6.52
C LEU A 51 21.37 -4.01 6.36
N CYS A 52 20.81 -3.77 5.17
CA CYS A 52 19.41 -4.04 4.88
C CYS A 52 19.05 -5.52 5.04
N GLU A 53 19.91 -6.45 4.59
CA GLU A 53 19.70 -7.89 4.77
C GLU A 53 19.67 -8.29 6.25
N ARG A 54 20.58 -7.75 7.07
CA ARG A 54 20.55 -7.97 8.53
C ARG A 54 19.28 -7.38 9.16
N ALA A 55 18.81 -6.22 8.71
CA ALA A 55 17.57 -5.63 9.21
C ALA A 55 16.33 -6.49 8.85
N VAL A 56 16.29 -7.05 7.63
CA VAL A 56 15.24 -7.99 7.21
C VAL A 56 15.28 -9.25 8.11
N ALA A 57 16.46 -9.84 8.31
CA ALA A 57 16.61 -11.00 9.18
C ALA A 57 16.18 -10.70 10.64
N ALA A 58 16.46 -9.48 11.15
CA ALA A 58 15.98 -9.04 12.45
C ALA A 58 14.46 -8.90 12.54
N MET A 59 13.79 -8.49 11.45
CA MET A 59 12.32 -8.51 11.36
C MET A 59 11.79 -9.95 11.37
N GLU A 60 12.34 -10.83 10.55
CA GLU A 60 11.93 -12.23 10.46
C GLU A 60 12.13 -12.98 11.80
N SER A 61 13.20 -12.71 12.53
CA SER A 61 13.44 -13.33 13.84
C SER A 61 12.37 -12.98 14.89
N ARG A 62 11.64 -11.88 14.69
CA ARG A 62 10.55 -11.42 15.56
C ARG A 62 9.16 -11.56 14.90
N ALA A 63 9.05 -12.36 13.83
CA ALA A 63 7.85 -12.50 13.03
C ALA A 63 6.57 -12.76 13.85
N ALA A 64 6.65 -13.65 14.84
CA ALA A 64 5.50 -13.98 15.68
C ALA A 64 4.99 -12.79 16.50
N ALA A 65 5.89 -12.01 17.09
CA ALA A 65 5.53 -10.82 17.88
C ALA A 65 4.97 -9.70 16.96
N ILE A 66 5.59 -9.47 15.82
CA ILE A 66 5.15 -8.46 14.84
C ILE A 66 3.77 -8.83 14.29
N ALA A 67 3.53 -10.11 13.93
CA ALA A 67 2.22 -10.56 13.46
C ALA A 67 1.14 -10.38 14.52
N ALA A 68 1.43 -10.70 15.79
CA ALA A 68 0.50 -10.48 16.90
C ALA A 68 0.17 -9.00 17.09
N ASP A 69 1.16 -8.10 17.02
CA ASP A 69 0.94 -6.66 17.13
C ASP A 69 0.07 -6.13 15.97
N ILE A 70 0.31 -6.57 14.73
CA ILE A 70 -0.54 -6.22 13.58
C ILE A 70 -1.97 -6.68 13.83
N THR A 71 -2.16 -7.95 14.19
CA THR A 71 -3.47 -8.52 14.46
C THR A 71 -4.22 -7.74 15.55
N ARG A 72 -3.57 -7.41 16.66
CA ARG A 72 -4.17 -6.64 17.75
C ARG A 72 -4.50 -5.21 17.38
N MET A 73 -3.65 -4.53 16.62
CA MET A 73 -3.87 -3.13 16.25
C MET A 73 -4.93 -2.96 15.16
N MET A 74 -5.07 -3.90 14.21
CA MET A 74 -5.95 -3.70 13.06
C MET A 74 -6.98 -4.82 12.81
N GLY A 75 -6.93 -5.90 13.55
CA GLY A 75 -7.90 -7.01 13.40
C GLY A 75 -7.61 -7.97 12.25
N LYS A 76 -6.50 -7.82 11.53
CA LYS A 76 -6.11 -8.74 10.46
C LYS A 76 -5.95 -10.16 11.02
N PRO A 77 -6.53 -11.20 10.40
CA PRO A 77 -6.30 -12.58 10.81
C PRO A 77 -4.81 -12.90 10.94
N LEU A 78 -4.42 -13.60 12.01
CA LEU A 78 -3.02 -13.87 12.34
C LEU A 78 -2.27 -14.56 11.20
N ALA A 79 -2.92 -15.48 10.49
CA ALA A 79 -2.36 -16.12 9.30
C ALA A 79 -2.00 -15.09 8.21
N GLN A 80 -2.88 -14.11 7.97
CA GLN A 80 -2.62 -13.04 7.00
C GLN A 80 -1.53 -12.08 7.48
N SER A 81 -1.44 -11.80 8.79
CA SER A 81 -0.36 -10.99 9.38
C SER A 81 1.01 -11.68 9.22
N ARG A 82 1.07 -13.02 9.35
CA ARG A 82 2.30 -13.79 9.07
C ARG A 82 2.68 -13.75 7.58
N ASN A 83 1.70 -13.85 6.67
CA ASN A 83 1.94 -13.74 5.23
C ASN A 83 2.51 -12.36 4.87
N GLU A 84 2.08 -11.30 5.56
CA GLU A 84 2.61 -9.95 5.33
C GLU A 84 4.10 -9.84 5.65
N ILE A 85 4.59 -10.52 6.69
CA ILE A 85 6.02 -10.53 7.03
C ILE A 85 6.84 -11.23 5.93
N ALA A 86 6.36 -12.37 5.43
CA ALA A 86 7.01 -13.06 4.32
C ALA A 86 7.03 -12.19 3.04
N GLY A 87 5.92 -11.51 2.75
CA GLY A 87 5.81 -10.56 1.65
C GLY A 87 6.75 -9.37 1.80
N MET A 88 6.87 -8.81 3.01
CA MET A 88 7.80 -7.74 3.35
C MET A 88 9.25 -8.17 3.10
N ALA A 89 9.66 -9.34 3.59
CA ALA A 89 11.01 -9.87 3.40
C ALA A 89 11.32 -10.15 1.92
N GLY A 90 10.38 -10.73 1.18
CA GLY A 90 10.54 -10.97 -0.27
C GLY A 90 10.71 -9.67 -1.05
N ARG A 91 9.88 -8.65 -0.77
CA ARG A 91 9.97 -7.33 -1.38
C ARG A 91 11.29 -6.63 -1.06
N ALA A 92 11.72 -6.68 0.21
CA ALA A 92 12.99 -6.11 0.65
C ALA A 92 14.17 -6.74 -0.11
N ARG A 93 14.25 -8.08 -0.15
CA ARG A 93 15.34 -8.82 -0.82
C ARG A 93 15.38 -8.57 -2.34
N HIS A 94 14.21 -8.42 -2.97
CA HIS A 94 14.18 -8.02 -4.37
C HIS A 94 14.85 -6.65 -4.56
N MET A 95 14.47 -5.63 -3.76
CA MET A 95 15.06 -4.29 -3.85
C MET A 95 16.56 -4.30 -3.53
N ILE A 96 17.00 -5.10 -2.54
CA ILE A 96 18.42 -5.30 -2.24
C ILE A 96 19.15 -5.87 -3.46
N SER A 97 18.60 -6.89 -4.10
CA SER A 97 19.25 -7.58 -5.23
C SER A 97 19.46 -6.70 -6.46
N ILE A 98 18.55 -5.75 -6.70
CA ILE A 98 18.65 -4.85 -7.86
C ILE A 98 19.42 -3.55 -7.57
N ALA A 99 19.68 -3.23 -6.29
CA ALA A 99 20.30 -1.97 -5.87
C ALA A 99 21.63 -1.66 -6.57
N PRO A 100 22.60 -2.60 -6.72
CA PRO A 100 23.86 -2.27 -7.38
C PRO A 100 23.66 -1.67 -8.77
N ARG A 101 22.84 -2.31 -9.59
CA ARG A 101 22.56 -1.85 -10.95
C ARG A 101 21.76 -0.53 -10.99
N CYS A 102 20.86 -0.34 -10.02
CA CYS A 102 19.99 0.84 -10.00
C CYS A 102 20.68 2.09 -9.42
N LEU A 103 21.74 1.92 -8.63
CA LEU A 103 22.46 3.00 -7.95
C LEU A 103 23.82 3.29 -8.60
N GLU A 104 24.20 2.55 -9.63
CA GLU A 104 25.40 2.78 -10.42
C GLU A 104 25.33 4.13 -11.16
N ASP A 105 26.48 4.78 -11.32
CA ASP A 105 26.60 5.98 -12.14
C ASP A 105 26.25 5.65 -13.59
N ILE A 106 25.49 6.52 -14.24
CA ILE A 106 25.14 6.38 -15.64
C ILE A 106 26.32 6.86 -16.49
N ALA A 107 27.02 5.94 -17.15
CA ALA A 107 28.08 6.25 -18.08
C ALA A 107 27.51 6.88 -19.37
N LEU A 108 28.21 7.88 -19.88
CA LEU A 108 27.90 8.52 -21.15
C LEU A 108 28.90 8.06 -22.25
N PRO A 109 28.52 8.14 -23.53
CA PRO A 109 29.46 7.87 -24.61
C PRO A 109 30.76 8.71 -24.48
N ASP A 110 31.90 8.12 -24.79
CA ASP A 110 33.18 8.74 -24.67
C ASP A 110 33.27 10.10 -25.45
N LYS A 111 33.92 11.07 -24.82
CA LYS A 111 34.27 12.35 -25.46
C LYS A 111 35.73 12.66 -25.16
N GLU A 112 36.55 12.78 -26.21
CA GLU A 112 37.99 13.03 -26.06
C GLU A 112 38.26 14.23 -25.14
N GLY A 113 39.14 14.05 -24.17
CA GLY A 113 39.52 15.05 -23.20
C GLY A 113 38.54 15.30 -22.06
N PHE A 114 37.49 14.49 -21.92
CA PHE A 114 36.47 14.63 -20.85
C PHE A 114 36.17 13.31 -20.17
N ASP A 115 35.96 13.34 -18.83
CA ASP A 115 35.21 12.33 -18.06
C ASP A 115 33.81 12.90 -17.80
N ARG A 116 32.80 12.17 -18.25
CA ARG A 116 31.41 12.59 -18.13
C ARG A 116 30.54 11.44 -17.64
N ARG A 117 29.82 11.66 -16.55
CA ARG A 117 28.86 10.69 -16.01
C ARG A 117 27.75 11.38 -15.23
N ILE A 118 26.66 10.67 -14.99
CA ILE A 118 25.58 11.13 -14.13
C ILE A 118 25.62 10.28 -12.86
N ALA A 119 26.02 10.90 -11.74
CA ALA A 119 26.03 10.24 -10.45
C ALA A 119 24.62 10.24 -9.85
N ARG A 120 24.27 9.15 -9.16
CA ARG A 120 23.05 9.01 -8.37
C ARG A 120 23.37 9.32 -6.91
N GLU A 121 22.98 10.51 -6.44
CA GLU A 121 23.27 10.95 -5.08
C GLU A 121 22.06 10.74 -4.14
N PRO A 122 22.30 10.37 -2.87
CA PRO A 122 21.24 10.36 -1.86
C PRO A 122 20.58 11.74 -1.74
N LEU A 123 19.29 11.76 -1.44
CA LEU A 123 18.52 12.99 -1.18
C LEU A 123 18.91 13.60 0.17
N GLY A 124 19.00 12.76 1.21
CA GLY A 124 19.26 13.14 2.59
C GLY A 124 18.30 12.46 3.57
N VAL A 125 17.26 13.15 4.00
CA VAL A 125 16.24 12.61 4.93
C VAL A 125 14.95 12.34 4.19
N VAL A 126 14.49 11.10 4.26
CA VAL A 126 13.19 10.63 3.74
C VAL A 126 12.21 10.51 4.90
N LEU A 127 11.07 11.17 4.79
CA LEU A 127 9.93 11.00 5.69
C LEU A 127 8.97 10.00 5.06
N ASP A 128 8.82 8.85 5.69
CA ASP A 128 7.87 7.81 5.31
C ASP A 128 6.63 7.86 6.20
N LEU A 129 5.46 7.98 5.57
CA LEU A 129 4.14 8.05 6.21
C LEU A 129 3.27 6.87 5.75
N PRO A 130 3.58 5.64 6.20
CA PRO A 130 2.92 4.42 5.70
C PRO A 130 1.51 4.23 6.28
N ALA A 131 0.70 3.48 5.53
CA ALA A 131 -0.68 3.16 5.89
C ALA A 131 -0.77 1.97 6.87
N TRP A 132 -1.95 1.83 7.47
CA TRP A 132 -2.23 0.83 8.50
C TRP A 132 -2.69 -0.53 7.96
N ASN A 133 -3.23 -0.60 6.74
CA ASN A 133 -3.88 -1.80 6.21
C ASN A 133 -2.91 -2.93 5.86
N TYR A 134 -1.74 -2.59 5.34
CA TYR A 134 -0.59 -3.47 5.15
C TYR A 134 0.66 -2.78 5.70
N PRO A 135 0.75 -2.69 7.05
CA PRO A 135 1.69 -1.79 7.72
C PRO A 135 3.16 -2.07 7.42
N LEU A 136 3.51 -3.31 7.14
CA LEU A 136 4.89 -3.64 6.76
C LEU A 136 5.14 -3.45 5.26
N LEU A 137 4.15 -3.80 4.42
CA LEU A 137 4.30 -3.74 2.96
C LEU A 137 4.32 -2.31 2.43
N THR A 138 3.59 -1.40 3.06
CA THR A 138 3.60 0.04 2.69
C THR A 138 4.91 0.72 3.12
N ALA A 139 5.47 0.35 4.27
CA ALA A 139 6.73 0.92 4.77
C ALA A 139 7.97 0.34 4.07
N VAL A 140 8.03 -0.98 3.84
CA VAL A 140 9.23 -1.63 3.28
C VAL A 140 9.59 -1.13 1.89
N GLY A 141 8.56 -0.76 1.09
CA GLY A 141 8.74 -0.19 -0.26
C GLY A 141 9.44 1.16 -0.27
N VAL A 142 9.55 1.82 0.88
CA VAL A 142 10.25 3.10 1.05
C VAL A 142 11.51 2.94 1.90
N VAL A 143 11.40 2.33 3.09
CA VAL A 143 12.50 2.25 4.06
C VAL A 143 13.74 1.55 3.47
N ILE A 144 13.55 0.37 2.89
CA ILE A 144 14.68 -0.40 2.33
C ILE A 144 15.34 0.30 1.16
N PRO A 145 14.64 0.71 0.07
CA PRO A 145 15.29 1.38 -1.04
C PRO A 145 15.85 2.77 -0.66
N ALA A 146 15.27 3.47 0.32
CA ALA A 146 15.82 4.74 0.81
C ALA A 146 17.18 4.53 1.49
N VAL A 147 17.32 3.52 2.36
CA VAL A 147 18.60 3.18 3.00
C VAL A 147 19.61 2.67 1.97
N LEU A 148 19.21 1.83 1.01
CA LEU A 148 20.06 1.38 -0.10
C LEU A 148 20.58 2.57 -0.92
N ALA A 149 19.76 3.59 -1.17
CA ALA A 149 20.14 4.80 -1.84
C ALA A 149 21.02 5.75 -1.01
N GLY A 150 21.25 5.44 0.29
CA GLY A 150 22.13 6.22 1.18
C GLY A 150 21.42 7.32 1.96
N ASN A 151 20.09 7.27 2.08
CA ASN A 151 19.30 8.22 2.86
C ASN A 151 19.12 7.75 4.31
N ALA A 152 18.88 8.69 5.23
CA ALA A 152 18.26 8.40 6.52
C ALA A 152 16.73 8.44 6.39
N VAL A 153 16.03 7.68 7.23
CA VAL A 153 14.58 7.54 7.16
C VAL A 153 13.94 7.85 8.52
N ILE A 154 12.91 8.68 8.51
CA ILE A 154 11.99 8.86 9.63
C ILE A 154 10.67 8.17 9.24
N VAL A 155 10.29 7.13 9.98
CA VAL A 155 9.02 6.43 9.79
C VAL A 155 8.02 6.98 10.79
N LYS A 156 7.06 7.76 10.31
CA LYS A 156 5.89 8.16 11.09
C LYS A 156 4.72 7.29 10.64
N HIS A 157 4.53 6.16 11.31
CA HIS A 157 3.49 5.21 10.92
C HIS A 157 2.07 5.77 11.15
N SER A 158 1.08 5.15 10.49
CA SER A 158 -0.31 5.47 10.75
C SER A 158 -0.65 5.37 12.25
N PRO A 159 -1.49 6.27 12.80
CA PRO A 159 -1.95 6.16 14.19
C PRO A 159 -2.63 4.82 14.53
N ARG A 160 -3.11 4.09 13.53
CA ARG A 160 -3.72 2.78 13.73
C ARG A 160 -2.71 1.65 13.98
N SER A 161 -1.47 1.80 13.51
CA SER A 161 -0.42 0.76 13.59
C SER A 161 0.95 1.34 13.98
N PRO A 162 1.06 2.12 15.08
CA PRO A 162 2.29 2.82 15.44
C PRO A 162 3.46 1.87 15.71
N LEU A 163 3.22 0.70 16.31
CA LEU A 163 4.28 -0.25 16.63
C LEU A 163 5.03 -0.74 15.40
N CYS A 164 4.42 -0.72 14.21
CA CYS A 164 5.08 -1.17 12.97
C CYS A 164 6.26 -0.27 12.60
N GLY A 165 6.16 1.05 12.78
CA GLY A 165 7.29 1.96 12.62
C GLY A 165 8.43 1.67 13.61
N GLN A 166 8.08 1.37 14.87
CA GLN A 166 9.03 1.01 15.91
C GLN A 166 9.74 -0.32 15.59
N HIS A 167 9.03 -1.29 14.99
CA HIS A 167 9.65 -2.55 14.55
C HIS A 167 10.71 -2.32 13.47
N PHE A 168 10.48 -1.43 12.50
CA PHE A 168 11.50 -1.05 11.51
C PHE A 168 12.70 -0.38 12.16
N ALA A 169 12.50 0.65 12.99
CA ALA A 169 13.61 1.35 13.66
C ALA A 169 14.44 0.38 14.51
N ARG A 170 13.80 -0.50 15.28
CA ARG A 170 14.47 -1.52 16.07
C ARG A 170 15.25 -2.51 15.21
N ALA A 171 14.69 -2.95 14.07
CA ALA A 171 15.36 -3.89 13.19
C ALA A 171 16.69 -3.34 12.66
N PHE A 172 16.73 -2.06 12.30
CA PHE A 172 17.97 -1.40 11.87
C PHE A 172 18.95 -1.23 13.04
N THR A 173 18.48 -0.92 14.25
CA THR A 173 19.34 -0.89 15.46
C THR A 173 19.95 -2.26 15.72
N ASP A 174 19.14 -3.33 15.72
CA ASP A 174 19.57 -4.73 15.94
C ASP A 174 20.54 -5.19 14.83
N ALA A 175 20.39 -4.64 13.60
CA ALA A 175 21.29 -4.90 12.47
C ALA A 175 22.64 -4.16 12.56
N GLY A 176 22.85 -3.31 13.56
CA GLY A 176 24.07 -2.50 13.73
C GLY A 176 24.13 -1.30 12.80
N ALA A 177 22.98 -0.73 12.44
CA ALA A 177 22.94 0.53 11.71
C ALA A 177 23.60 1.68 12.49
N PRO A 178 24.17 2.68 11.80
CA PRO A 178 24.54 3.93 12.45
C PRO A 178 23.36 4.51 13.24
N GLU A 179 23.65 5.10 14.40
CA GLU A 179 22.61 5.70 15.24
C GLU A 179 21.73 6.68 14.44
N HIS A 180 20.43 6.61 14.64
CA HIS A 180 19.44 7.50 14.04
C HIS A 180 19.31 7.43 12.50
N LEU A 181 19.86 6.38 11.85
CA LEU A 181 19.70 6.17 10.41
C LEU A 181 18.23 5.87 10.05
N VAL A 182 17.56 5.02 10.83
CA VAL A 182 16.13 4.75 10.70
C VAL A 182 15.49 5.00 12.06
N GLN A 183 14.58 5.96 12.13
CA GLN A 183 13.91 6.38 13.35
C GLN A 183 12.40 6.23 13.22
N ALA A 184 11.73 5.78 14.28
CA ALA A 184 10.28 5.86 14.41
C ALA A 184 9.91 7.15 15.14
N LEU A 185 8.82 7.79 14.69
CA LEU A 185 8.32 9.02 15.30
C LEU A 185 6.79 8.97 15.37
N ASP A 186 6.24 8.84 16.58
CA ASP A 186 4.80 8.89 16.78
C ASP A 186 4.38 10.33 17.10
N CYS A 187 3.55 10.93 16.25
CA CYS A 187 3.02 12.28 16.42
C CYS A 187 1.62 12.42 15.78
N ASP A 188 0.92 13.48 16.10
CA ASP A 188 -0.39 13.78 15.52
C ASP A 188 -0.30 14.28 14.07
N HIS A 189 -1.46 14.45 13.42
CA HIS A 189 -1.51 14.88 12.02
C HIS A 189 -0.98 16.30 11.82
N THR A 190 -1.27 17.22 12.73
CA THR A 190 -0.79 18.61 12.65
C THR A 190 0.74 18.67 12.72
N THR A 191 1.32 17.94 13.66
CA THR A 191 2.77 17.80 13.78
C THR A 191 3.37 17.14 12.53
N SER A 192 2.70 16.11 11.96
CA SER A 192 3.15 15.47 10.70
C SER A 192 3.20 16.48 9.54
N GLU A 193 2.19 17.33 9.40
CA GLU A 193 2.15 18.39 8.39
C GLU A 193 3.29 19.43 8.59
N HIS A 194 3.58 19.79 9.83
CA HIS A 194 4.75 20.65 10.14
C HIS A 194 6.07 19.99 9.73
N ILE A 195 6.24 18.69 9.99
CA ILE A 195 7.44 17.95 9.60
C ILE A 195 7.58 17.91 8.06
N VAL A 196 6.49 17.72 7.32
CA VAL A 196 6.48 17.78 5.85
C VAL A 196 6.99 19.15 5.35
N GLY A 197 6.61 20.23 6.03
CA GLY A 197 7.08 21.59 5.73
C GLY A 197 8.51 21.89 6.19
N ASP A 198 9.15 21.06 7.02
CA ASP A 198 10.46 21.32 7.61
C ASP A 198 11.61 21.12 6.58
N ARG A 199 12.53 22.07 6.54
CA ARG A 199 13.66 22.07 5.57
C ARG A 199 14.67 20.95 5.78
N ARG A 200 14.61 20.25 6.91
CA ARG A 200 15.46 19.09 7.21
C ARG A 200 14.98 17.80 6.55
N VAL A 201 13.76 17.78 6.00
CA VAL A 201 13.21 16.68 5.19
C VAL A 201 13.46 16.95 3.72
N ASP A 202 13.98 16.00 2.97
CA ASP A 202 14.35 16.13 1.56
C ASP A 202 13.37 15.39 0.62
N HIS A 203 12.61 14.43 1.14
CA HIS A 203 11.61 13.68 0.39
C HIS A 203 10.51 13.19 1.33
N VAL A 204 9.29 13.14 0.85
CA VAL A 204 8.13 12.59 1.58
C VAL A 204 7.48 11.52 0.74
N VAL A 205 7.17 10.38 1.36
CA VAL A 205 6.28 9.36 0.78
C VAL A 205 5.10 9.18 1.73
N PHE A 206 3.91 9.24 1.19
CA PHE A 206 2.66 9.05 1.92
C PHE A 206 1.82 7.97 1.27
N THR A 207 1.42 6.98 2.06
CA THR A 207 0.43 5.98 1.68
C THR A 207 -0.81 6.16 2.56
N GLY A 208 -1.97 6.37 1.95
CA GLY A 208 -3.22 6.58 2.71
C GLY A 208 -4.38 7.05 1.86
N SER A 209 -5.34 7.73 2.47
CA SER A 209 -6.53 8.22 1.76
C SER A 209 -6.21 9.39 0.83
N VAL A 210 -7.04 9.60 -0.20
CA VAL A 210 -6.98 10.76 -1.09
C VAL A 210 -7.02 12.07 -0.30
N TYR A 211 -7.89 12.16 0.71
CA TYR A 211 -7.95 13.32 1.61
C TYR A 211 -6.61 13.57 2.32
N GLY A 212 -5.97 12.52 2.86
CA GLY A 212 -4.65 12.61 3.48
C GLY A 212 -3.59 13.07 2.48
N GLY A 213 -3.61 12.54 1.26
CA GLY A 213 -2.72 12.95 0.16
C GLY A 213 -2.80 14.44 -0.15
N HIS A 214 -4.01 15.00 -0.23
CA HIS A 214 -4.21 16.45 -0.40
C HIS A 214 -3.63 17.26 0.76
N ARG A 215 -3.79 16.79 2.01
CA ARG A 215 -3.21 17.47 3.20
C ARG A 215 -1.69 17.49 3.15
N ILE A 216 -1.06 16.36 2.83
CA ILE A 216 0.39 16.25 2.69
C ILE A 216 0.91 17.12 1.54
N GLN A 217 0.23 17.10 0.39
CA GLN A 217 0.58 17.95 -0.75
C GLN A 217 0.49 19.45 -0.40
N ALA A 218 -0.55 19.86 0.32
CA ALA A 218 -0.71 21.23 0.79
C ALA A 218 0.39 21.63 1.79
N ALA A 219 0.76 20.75 2.72
CA ALA A 219 1.85 21.00 3.68
C ALA A 219 3.22 21.16 2.98
N ALA A 220 3.42 20.48 1.85
CA ALA A 220 4.64 20.57 1.04
C ALA A 220 4.66 21.77 0.08
N ALA A 221 3.54 22.47 -0.16
CA ALA A 221 3.38 23.46 -1.25
C ALA A 221 4.36 24.64 -1.17
N GLY A 222 4.82 25.01 0.02
CA GLY A 222 5.83 26.08 0.21
C GLY A 222 7.27 25.67 -0.12
N ARG A 223 7.50 24.46 -0.63
CA ARG A 223 8.84 23.90 -0.87
C ARG A 223 8.91 23.22 -2.23
N PHE A 224 10.11 23.19 -2.82
CA PHE A 224 10.41 22.36 -4.00
C PHE A 224 10.79 20.96 -3.54
N LEU A 225 9.84 20.26 -2.89
CA LEU A 225 9.99 18.95 -2.33
C LEU A 225 9.27 17.92 -3.21
N HIS A 226 9.94 16.79 -3.49
CA HIS A 226 9.28 15.67 -4.10
C HIS A 226 8.40 14.95 -3.07
N VAL A 227 7.13 14.74 -3.41
CA VAL A 227 6.14 14.01 -2.62
C VAL A 227 5.65 12.84 -3.45
N GLY A 228 5.95 11.61 -2.99
CA GLY A 228 5.33 10.39 -3.48
C GLY A 228 4.00 10.19 -2.77
N LEU A 229 2.95 9.92 -3.53
CA LEU A 229 1.60 9.69 -3.01
C LEU A 229 1.10 8.36 -3.55
N GLU A 230 0.77 7.44 -2.64
CA GLU A 230 0.14 6.16 -2.92
C GLU A 230 -1.20 6.15 -2.18
N LEU A 231 -2.28 6.32 -2.94
CA LEU A 231 -3.59 6.62 -2.39
C LEU A 231 -4.58 5.48 -2.69
N GLY A 232 -5.86 5.72 -2.41
CA GLY A 232 -6.90 4.74 -2.59
C GLY A 232 -7.12 4.31 -4.04
N GLY A 233 -7.78 3.17 -4.20
CA GLY A 233 -8.26 2.63 -5.46
C GLY A 233 -9.77 2.40 -5.42
N ASN A 234 -10.35 2.11 -6.56
CA ASN A 234 -11.70 1.58 -6.70
C ASN A 234 -11.62 0.59 -7.88
N ASP A 235 -10.84 -0.46 -7.65
CA ASP A 235 -10.23 -1.24 -8.72
C ASP A 235 -11.23 -2.11 -9.47
N PRO A 236 -11.30 -2.01 -10.79
CA PRO A 236 -12.22 -2.77 -11.61
C PRO A 236 -11.65 -4.13 -12.05
N ALA A 237 -12.50 -5.15 -12.09
CA ALA A 237 -12.25 -6.42 -12.73
C ALA A 237 -13.22 -6.62 -13.91
N TYR A 238 -12.72 -6.98 -15.08
CA TYR A 238 -13.53 -7.37 -16.23
C TYR A 238 -13.44 -8.87 -16.47
N VAL A 239 -14.59 -9.54 -16.44
CA VAL A 239 -14.75 -10.97 -16.72
C VAL A 239 -15.25 -11.14 -18.14
N ALA A 240 -14.35 -11.49 -19.06
CA ALA A 240 -14.64 -11.70 -20.48
C ALA A 240 -15.33 -13.04 -20.73
N PRO A 241 -16.06 -13.20 -21.85
CA PRO A 241 -16.88 -14.39 -22.12
C PRO A 241 -16.10 -15.69 -22.29
N ASP A 242 -14.79 -15.61 -22.48
CA ASP A 242 -13.87 -16.74 -22.71
C ASP A 242 -13.00 -17.08 -21.49
N CYS A 243 -13.25 -16.50 -20.31
CA CYS A 243 -12.43 -16.77 -19.12
C CYS A 243 -12.64 -18.19 -18.58
N ASP A 244 -11.67 -18.69 -17.82
CA ASP A 244 -11.91 -19.80 -16.89
C ASP A 244 -12.74 -19.30 -15.70
N LEU A 245 -14.05 -19.51 -15.76
CA LEU A 245 -14.98 -18.92 -14.81
C LEU A 245 -14.70 -19.36 -13.37
N ALA A 246 -14.40 -20.63 -13.12
CA ALA A 246 -14.22 -21.14 -11.76
C ALA A 246 -13.00 -20.52 -11.10
N SER A 247 -11.87 -20.49 -11.78
CA SER A 247 -10.64 -19.81 -11.32
C SER A 247 -10.84 -18.32 -11.18
N THR A 248 -11.50 -17.68 -12.14
CA THR A 248 -11.81 -16.24 -12.15
C THR A 248 -12.61 -15.82 -10.92
N VAL A 249 -13.73 -16.52 -10.66
CA VAL A 249 -14.61 -16.20 -9.52
C VAL A 249 -13.88 -16.38 -8.19
N ALA A 250 -13.11 -17.45 -8.02
CA ALA A 250 -12.38 -17.72 -6.79
C ALA A 250 -11.34 -16.59 -6.49
N ASN A 251 -10.58 -16.18 -7.52
CA ASN A 251 -9.59 -15.13 -7.36
C ASN A 251 -10.20 -13.74 -7.13
N ILE A 252 -11.30 -13.40 -7.84
CA ILE A 252 -11.98 -12.11 -7.66
C ILE A 252 -12.60 -12.00 -6.27
N VAL A 253 -13.24 -13.08 -5.78
CA VAL A 253 -13.82 -13.09 -4.43
C VAL A 253 -12.74 -12.94 -3.38
N ASP A 254 -11.60 -13.64 -3.51
CA ASP A 254 -10.47 -13.49 -2.59
C ASP A 254 -9.89 -12.06 -2.67
N GLY A 255 -9.65 -11.53 -3.87
CA GLY A 255 -9.13 -10.17 -4.08
C GLY A 255 -10.05 -9.05 -3.59
N ALA A 256 -11.36 -9.33 -3.41
CA ALA A 256 -12.30 -8.37 -2.84
C ALA A 256 -12.44 -8.47 -1.32
N ILE A 257 -12.18 -9.64 -0.72
CA ILE A 257 -12.53 -9.92 0.68
C ILE A 257 -11.31 -10.17 1.56
N TYR A 258 -10.14 -10.54 1.01
CA TYR A 258 -8.90 -10.70 1.78
C TYR A 258 -8.63 -9.44 2.62
N ASN A 259 -8.15 -9.60 3.85
CA ASN A 259 -7.98 -8.52 4.83
C ASN A 259 -9.28 -7.70 5.08
N ALA A 260 -10.45 -8.36 5.00
CA ALA A 260 -11.77 -7.72 5.07
C ALA A 260 -11.97 -6.60 4.04
N GLY A 261 -11.40 -6.74 2.83
CA GLY A 261 -11.43 -5.73 1.77
C GLY A 261 -10.67 -4.46 2.06
N GLN A 262 -9.90 -4.42 3.15
CA GLN A 262 -9.13 -3.24 3.56
C GLN A 262 -7.80 -3.18 2.80
N SER A 263 -7.88 -3.12 1.48
CA SER A 263 -6.75 -3.05 0.55
C SER A 263 -6.98 -1.95 -0.48
N CYS A 264 -5.95 -1.13 -0.74
CA CYS A 264 -6.03 -0.07 -1.75
C CYS A 264 -6.19 -0.61 -3.18
N CYS A 265 -5.82 -1.88 -3.41
CA CYS A 265 -5.95 -2.58 -4.67
C CYS A 265 -6.93 -3.78 -4.60
N ALA A 266 -7.84 -3.79 -3.61
CA ALA A 266 -8.94 -4.74 -3.58
C ALA A 266 -9.83 -4.58 -4.83
N VAL A 267 -10.38 -5.69 -5.31
CA VAL A 267 -11.37 -5.64 -6.38
C VAL A 267 -12.67 -5.03 -5.82
N GLU A 268 -13.00 -3.83 -6.23
CA GLU A 268 -14.16 -3.09 -5.74
C GLU A 268 -15.28 -2.91 -6.77
N ARG A 269 -15.04 -3.23 -8.05
CA ARG A 269 -16.05 -3.17 -9.12
C ARG A 269 -15.86 -4.32 -10.08
N VAL A 270 -16.84 -5.19 -10.20
CA VAL A 270 -16.78 -6.33 -11.13
C VAL A 270 -17.73 -6.11 -12.30
N PHE A 271 -17.19 -6.15 -13.51
CA PHE A 271 -17.92 -6.05 -14.76
C PHE A 271 -17.90 -7.40 -15.46
N VAL A 272 -19.01 -8.12 -15.48
CA VAL A 272 -19.11 -9.46 -16.06
C VAL A 272 -19.81 -9.38 -17.41
N HIS A 273 -19.22 -9.97 -18.43
CA HIS A 273 -19.89 -10.10 -19.72
C HIS A 273 -21.22 -10.82 -19.53
N ARG A 274 -22.30 -10.32 -20.16
CA ARG A 274 -23.68 -10.78 -19.95
C ARG A 274 -23.87 -12.28 -20.08
N SER A 275 -23.10 -12.93 -20.95
CA SER A 275 -23.20 -14.38 -21.18
C SER A 275 -22.77 -15.22 -19.98
N LEU A 276 -21.98 -14.69 -19.07
CA LEU A 276 -21.48 -15.37 -17.87
C LEU A 276 -22.08 -14.79 -16.58
N TYR A 277 -22.86 -13.71 -16.66
CA TYR A 277 -23.29 -12.93 -15.49
C TYR A 277 -24.03 -13.77 -14.45
N ALA A 278 -25.03 -14.53 -14.84
CA ALA A 278 -25.81 -15.37 -13.92
C ALA A 278 -24.93 -16.47 -13.29
N GLN A 279 -24.08 -17.11 -14.09
CA GLN A 279 -23.17 -18.16 -13.64
C GLN A 279 -22.10 -17.60 -12.68
N PHE A 280 -21.62 -16.37 -12.92
CA PHE A 280 -20.68 -15.68 -12.02
C PHE A 280 -21.32 -15.47 -10.63
N ILE A 281 -22.54 -14.94 -10.57
CA ILE A 281 -23.25 -14.69 -9.31
C ILE A 281 -23.48 -16.01 -8.56
N GLU A 282 -23.96 -17.03 -9.26
CA GLU A 282 -24.20 -18.37 -8.68
C GLU A 282 -22.92 -19.00 -8.11
N ALA A 283 -21.78 -18.85 -8.82
CA ALA A 283 -20.49 -19.37 -8.38
C ALA A 283 -19.86 -18.54 -7.25
N ALA A 284 -20.08 -17.21 -7.22
CA ALA A 284 -19.52 -16.33 -6.21
C ALA A 284 -20.22 -16.44 -4.85
N GLU A 285 -21.54 -16.64 -4.83
CA GLU A 285 -22.32 -16.67 -3.58
C GLU A 285 -21.77 -17.65 -2.53
N PRO A 286 -21.55 -18.94 -2.82
CA PRO A 286 -21.04 -19.88 -1.82
C PRO A 286 -19.63 -19.51 -1.34
N LEU A 287 -18.78 -18.94 -2.18
CA LEU A 287 -17.43 -18.52 -1.80
C LEU A 287 -17.48 -17.32 -0.85
N VAL A 288 -18.34 -16.34 -1.11
CA VAL A 288 -18.54 -15.19 -0.21
C VAL A 288 -19.11 -15.65 1.13
N ARG A 289 -20.05 -16.58 1.16
CA ARG A 289 -20.64 -17.13 2.39
C ARG A 289 -19.67 -18.02 3.19
N ALA A 290 -18.61 -18.51 2.57
CA ALA A 290 -17.61 -19.37 3.23
C ALA A 290 -16.65 -18.60 4.13
N TYR A 291 -16.60 -17.27 4.06
CA TYR A 291 -15.76 -16.48 4.95
C TYR A 291 -16.22 -16.54 6.40
N VAL A 292 -15.31 -16.87 7.30
CA VAL A 292 -15.57 -17.09 8.73
C VAL A 292 -15.11 -15.88 9.53
N MET A 293 -16.07 -15.13 10.08
CA MET A 293 -15.82 -14.09 11.07
C MET A 293 -15.50 -14.74 12.42
N GLY A 294 -14.47 -14.24 13.13
CA GLY A 294 -14.07 -14.81 14.41
C GLY A 294 -12.95 -14.06 15.08
N ASP A 295 -12.48 -14.61 16.19
CA ASP A 295 -11.26 -14.14 16.85
C ASP A 295 -10.11 -14.19 15.83
N PRO A 296 -9.47 -13.04 15.51
CA PRO A 296 -8.44 -12.97 14.49
C PRO A 296 -7.15 -13.73 14.86
N THR A 297 -7.01 -14.17 16.11
CA THR A 297 -5.88 -14.99 16.55
C THR A 297 -6.04 -16.48 16.21
N LEU A 298 -7.25 -16.92 15.84
CA LEU A 298 -7.54 -18.30 15.48
C LEU A 298 -7.27 -18.58 14.00
N GLU A 299 -6.68 -19.72 13.70
CA GLU A 299 -6.38 -20.16 12.33
C GLU A 299 -7.65 -20.39 11.47
N THR A 300 -8.80 -20.59 12.11
CA THR A 300 -10.11 -20.78 11.44
C THR A 300 -10.74 -19.47 10.98
N THR A 301 -10.25 -18.33 11.48
CA THR A 301 -10.79 -17.02 11.11
C THR A 301 -10.20 -16.57 9.77
N THR A 302 -11.07 -16.36 8.78
CA THR A 302 -10.68 -15.88 7.46
C THR A 302 -11.12 -14.43 7.20
N LEU A 303 -12.08 -13.93 7.99
CA LEU A 303 -12.57 -12.55 7.94
C LEU A 303 -12.43 -11.91 9.32
N GLY A 304 -11.44 -11.04 9.46
CA GLY A 304 -11.18 -10.27 10.68
C GLY A 304 -12.15 -9.10 10.86
N PRO A 305 -12.15 -8.44 12.04
CA PRO A 305 -12.92 -7.23 12.28
C PRO A 305 -12.37 -6.04 11.47
N ILE A 306 -13.23 -5.05 11.27
CA ILE A 306 -12.89 -3.79 10.61
C ILE A 306 -12.04 -2.91 11.54
N ALA A 307 -10.90 -2.43 11.06
CA ALA A 307 -9.91 -1.71 11.85
C ALA A 307 -10.41 -0.37 12.38
N GLN A 308 -11.14 0.41 11.58
CA GLN A 308 -11.59 1.75 11.93
C GLN A 308 -12.96 1.73 12.61
N PRO A 309 -13.15 2.49 13.73
CA PRO A 309 -14.38 2.41 14.53
C PRO A 309 -15.67 2.75 13.79
N ASN A 310 -15.66 3.76 12.93
CA ASN A 310 -16.87 4.24 12.24
C ASN A 310 -17.12 3.51 10.90
N HIS A 311 -16.16 2.78 10.39
CA HIS A 311 -16.21 2.22 9.04
C HIS A 311 -17.32 1.18 8.81
N PRO A 312 -17.73 0.30 9.77
CA PRO A 312 -18.88 -0.57 9.59
C PRO A 312 -20.18 0.16 9.29
N ALA A 313 -20.37 1.38 9.84
CA ALA A 313 -21.53 2.21 9.55
C ALA A 313 -21.48 2.81 8.14
N GLU A 314 -20.30 3.20 7.69
CA GLU A 314 -20.06 3.70 6.32
C GLU A 314 -20.34 2.59 5.29
N LEU A 315 -19.84 1.36 5.53
CA LEU A 315 -20.12 0.21 4.68
C LEU A 315 -21.61 -0.13 4.63
N SER A 316 -22.30 -0.04 5.78
CA SER A 316 -23.76 -0.23 5.82
C SER A 316 -24.50 0.81 4.98
N ALA A 317 -24.05 2.07 5.00
CA ALA A 317 -24.64 3.14 4.19
C ALA A 317 -24.42 2.92 2.68
N LEU A 318 -23.27 2.39 2.27
CA LEU A 318 -22.99 2.03 0.88
C LEU A 318 -23.88 0.89 0.37
N VAL A 319 -24.10 -0.15 1.19
CA VAL A 319 -25.01 -1.26 0.85
C VAL A 319 -26.45 -0.77 0.76
N LEU A 320 -26.87 0.09 1.69
CA LEU A 320 -28.21 0.68 1.66
C LEU A 320 -28.43 1.55 0.43
N ASP A 321 -27.44 2.37 0.04
CA ASP A 321 -27.48 3.15 -1.20
C ASP A 321 -27.67 2.24 -2.41
N ALA A 322 -26.87 1.19 -2.54
CA ALA A 322 -26.94 0.27 -3.67
C ALA A 322 -28.30 -0.44 -3.74
N THR A 323 -28.79 -0.98 -2.62
CA THR A 323 -30.09 -1.68 -2.59
C THR A 323 -31.28 -0.76 -2.84
N ALA A 324 -31.24 0.47 -2.31
CA ALA A 324 -32.26 1.48 -2.58
C ALA A 324 -32.29 1.90 -4.06
N ASN A 325 -31.16 1.78 -4.78
CA ASN A 325 -31.05 2.06 -6.21
C ASN A 325 -31.19 0.79 -7.08
N GLY A 326 -31.68 -0.32 -6.53
CA GLY A 326 -32.10 -1.51 -7.28
C GLY A 326 -31.07 -2.64 -7.33
N ALA A 327 -29.94 -2.57 -6.63
CA ALA A 327 -29.04 -3.71 -6.49
C ALA A 327 -29.68 -4.82 -5.64
N LEU A 328 -29.46 -6.06 -6.03
CA LEU A 328 -29.89 -7.24 -5.28
C LEU A 328 -28.80 -7.62 -4.27
N LEU A 329 -29.10 -7.62 -2.99
CA LEU A 329 -28.23 -8.16 -1.95
C LEU A 329 -28.32 -9.71 -1.98
N VAL A 330 -27.25 -10.36 -2.46
CA VAL A 330 -27.16 -11.82 -2.59
C VAL A 330 -26.65 -12.46 -1.30
N ALA A 331 -25.64 -11.83 -0.67
CA ALA A 331 -25.04 -12.29 0.58
C ALA A 331 -24.55 -11.13 1.45
N GLY A 332 -24.54 -11.31 2.75
CA GLY A 332 -23.92 -10.38 3.72
C GLY A 332 -24.70 -9.08 3.93
N GLY A 333 -24.02 -7.94 3.80
CA GLY A 333 -24.58 -6.58 3.78
C GLY A 333 -24.82 -5.94 5.15
N ARG A 334 -24.30 -6.51 6.25
CA ARG A 334 -24.58 -6.03 7.61
C ARG A 334 -23.33 -5.96 8.47
N SER A 335 -23.29 -4.96 9.35
CA SER A 335 -22.41 -4.97 10.50
C SER A 335 -22.72 -6.14 11.42
N ALA A 336 -21.72 -6.74 12.04
CA ALA A 336 -21.85 -7.91 12.89
C ALA A 336 -20.90 -7.85 14.09
N GLN A 337 -21.22 -8.69 15.07
CA GLN A 337 -20.36 -9.04 16.19
C GLN A 337 -20.27 -10.56 16.28
N VAL A 338 -19.18 -11.07 16.80
CA VAL A 338 -19.00 -12.50 17.09
C VAL A 338 -18.95 -12.65 18.61
N ASP A 339 -19.90 -13.42 19.18
CA ASP A 339 -20.07 -13.56 20.64
C ASP A 339 -20.15 -12.23 21.38
N GLY A 340 -20.84 -11.24 20.79
CA GLY A 340 -20.97 -9.89 21.34
C GLY A 340 -19.71 -9.03 21.28
N LYS A 341 -18.69 -9.44 20.52
CA LYS A 341 -17.40 -8.75 20.39
C LYS A 341 -17.13 -8.33 18.95
N GLY A 342 -16.25 -7.34 18.83
CA GLY A 342 -15.64 -6.92 17.58
C GLY A 342 -16.51 -6.04 16.70
N ARG A 343 -15.87 -5.43 15.73
CA ARG A 343 -16.46 -4.55 14.71
C ARG A 343 -16.36 -5.23 13.35
N PHE A 344 -17.26 -6.14 13.06
CA PHE A 344 -17.25 -6.87 11.79
C PHE A 344 -18.20 -6.24 10.78
N PHE A 345 -17.89 -6.50 9.51
CA PHE A 345 -18.82 -6.38 8.42
C PHE A 345 -18.82 -7.69 7.63
N GLN A 346 -19.99 -8.20 7.33
CA GLN A 346 -20.13 -9.48 6.62
C GLN A 346 -19.53 -9.38 5.22
N ALA A 347 -18.88 -10.43 4.75
CA ALA A 347 -18.54 -10.59 3.34
C ALA A 347 -19.82 -10.44 2.50
N THR A 348 -19.82 -9.53 1.54
CA THR A 348 -21.02 -9.03 0.89
C THR A 348 -20.94 -9.19 -0.62
N LEU A 349 -21.99 -9.73 -1.23
CA LEU A 349 -22.18 -9.82 -2.67
C LEU A 349 -23.42 -9.04 -3.09
N LEU A 350 -23.26 -8.11 -4.01
CA LEU A 350 -24.35 -7.32 -4.61
C LEU A 350 -24.39 -7.56 -6.12
N ALA A 351 -25.57 -7.88 -6.64
CA ALA A 351 -25.82 -8.08 -8.06
C ALA A 351 -26.66 -6.93 -8.65
N GLY A 352 -26.58 -6.71 -9.96
CA GLY A 352 -27.33 -5.67 -10.64
C GLY A 352 -26.85 -4.23 -10.33
N CYS A 353 -25.57 -4.08 -9.99
CA CYS A 353 -25.04 -2.77 -9.69
C CYS A 353 -24.96 -1.88 -10.94
N THR A 354 -25.27 -0.60 -10.78
CA THR A 354 -25.29 0.38 -11.87
C THR A 354 -24.38 1.58 -11.56
N PRO A 355 -23.92 2.34 -12.58
CA PRO A 355 -22.98 3.46 -12.38
C PRO A 355 -23.45 4.56 -11.43
N GLY A 356 -24.76 4.69 -11.18
CA GLY A 356 -25.31 5.69 -10.26
C GLY A 356 -25.15 5.34 -8.77
N MET A 357 -24.77 4.12 -8.44
CA MET A 357 -24.57 3.67 -7.06
C MET A 357 -23.22 4.11 -6.54
N LYS A 358 -23.15 4.52 -5.26
CA LYS A 358 -21.89 4.99 -4.65
C LYS A 358 -20.79 3.94 -4.67
N LEU A 359 -21.11 2.66 -4.50
CA LEU A 359 -20.15 1.54 -4.60
C LEU A 359 -19.45 1.45 -5.97
N MET A 360 -20.04 2.03 -7.03
CA MET A 360 -19.44 2.01 -8.36
C MET A 360 -18.57 3.24 -8.64
N THR A 361 -18.49 4.19 -7.71
CA THR A 361 -17.78 5.48 -7.91
C THR A 361 -16.86 5.87 -6.75
N ALA A 362 -17.06 5.30 -5.57
CA ALA A 362 -16.28 5.59 -4.37
C ALA A 362 -15.63 4.30 -3.84
N GLU A 363 -14.41 4.43 -3.34
CA GLU A 363 -13.70 3.37 -2.64
C GLU A 363 -14.49 2.91 -1.41
N SER A 364 -14.77 1.60 -1.30
CA SER A 364 -15.48 1.02 -0.16
C SER A 364 -14.53 0.67 0.99
N PHE A 365 -13.33 0.21 0.68
CA PHE A 365 -12.32 -0.26 1.62
C PHE A 365 -12.86 -1.30 2.60
N GLY A 366 -13.77 -2.16 2.14
CA GLY A 366 -14.47 -3.15 2.92
C GLY A 366 -14.82 -4.41 2.11
N PRO A 367 -15.31 -5.47 2.76
CA PRO A 367 -15.51 -6.77 2.13
C PRO A 367 -16.81 -6.80 1.29
N ILE A 368 -16.89 -5.93 0.28
CA ILE A 368 -18.07 -5.77 -0.58
C ILE A 368 -17.68 -6.00 -2.03
N LEU A 369 -18.38 -6.94 -2.69
CA LEU A 369 -18.19 -7.28 -4.09
C LEU A 369 -19.45 -6.85 -4.90
N PRO A 370 -19.45 -5.65 -5.48
CA PRO A 370 -20.52 -5.20 -6.37
C PRO A 370 -20.27 -5.71 -7.80
N VAL A 371 -21.31 -6.31 -8.40
CA VAL A 371 -21.23 -6.92 -9.73
C VAL A 371 -22.22 -6.27 -10.68
N ALA A 372 -21.71 -5.85 -11.83
CA ALA A 372 -22.48 -5.27 -12.94
C ALA A 372 -22.36 -6.13 -14.19
N SER A 373 -23.42 -6.20 -15.01
CA SER A 373 -23.36 -6.81 -16.33
C SER A 373 -22.91 -5.82 -17.38
N VAL A 374 -22.14 -6.29 -18.38
CA VAL A 374 -21.73 -5.52 -19.56
C VAL A 374 -21.94 -6.31 -20.85
N GLU A 375 -22.18 -5.62 -21.94
CA GLU A 375 -22.49 -6.23 -23.25
C GLU A 375 -21.24 -6.52 -24.10
N SER A 376 -20.12 -5.82 -23.84
CA SER A 376 -18.93 -5.87 -24.68
C SER A 376 -17.66 -5.41 -23.95
N ASP A 377 -16.50 -5.73 -24.53
CA ASP A 377 -15.19 -5.24 -24.10
C ASP A 377 -15.14 -3.70 -24.05
N GLU A 378 -15.78 -3.02 -25.02
CA GLU A 378 -15.79 -1.56 -25.09
C GLU A 378 -16.61 -0.94 -23.95
N GLU A 379 -17.76 -1.51 -23.63
CA GLU A 379 -18.56 -1.06 -22.50
C GLU A 379 -17.83 -1.30 -21.18
N ALA A 380 -17.21 -2.49 -21.02
CA ALA A 380 -16.40 -2.80 -19.85
C ALA A 380 -15.29 -1.76 -19.67
N LEU A 381 -14.52 -1.49 -20.72
CA LEU A 381 -13.45 -0.51 -20.71
C LEU A 381 -13.93 0.90 -20.32
N ALA A 382 -15.03 1.35 -20.92
CA ALA A 382 -15.59 2.65 -20.60
C ALA A 382 -16.01 2.76 -19.12
N ARG A 383 -16.65 1.70 -18.57
CA ARG A 383 -17.07 1.66 -17.17
C ARG A 383 -15.88 1.51 -16.20
N MET A 384 -14.87 0.74 -16.57
CA MET A 384 -13.66 0.58 -15.77
C MET A 384 -12.93 1.92 -15.61
N ASN A 385 -12.84 2.72 -16.66
CA ASN A 385 -12.20 4.04 -16.64
C ASN A 385 -13.07 5.15 -16.00
N ALA A 386 -14.37 4.90 -15.77
CA ALA A 386 -15.29 5.86 -15.18
C ALA A 386 -15.12 5.96 -13.64
N SER A 387 -13.93 6.38 -13.21
CA SER A 387 -13.58 6.65 -11.82
C SER A 387 -12.56 7.76 -11.77
N SER A 388 -12.57 8.57 -10.70
CA SER A 388 -11.49 9.52 -10.38
C SER A 388 -10.22 8.81 -9.89
N LEU A 389 -10.31 7.52 -9.58
CA LEU A 389 -9.21 6.68 -9.12
C LEU A 389 -8.67 5.79 -10.25
N GLY A 390 -7.40 5.42 -10.15
CA GLY A 390 -6.74 4.56 -11.14
C GLY A 390 -5.51 3.89 -10.55
N LEU A 391 -5.71 2.93 -9.62
CA LEU A 391 -4.59 2.22 -9.00
C LEU A 391 -4.31 0.93 -9.76
N THR A 392 -5.21 -0.07 -9.70
CA THR A 392 -5.06 -1.29 -10.51
C THR A 392 -6.34 -1.63 -11.27
N ALA A 393 -6.22 -2.55 -12.24
CA ALA A 393 -7.34 -3.17 -12.93
C ALA A 393 -7.00 -4.61 -13.32
N SER A 394 -8.00 -5.46 -13.45
CA SER A 394 -7.81 -6.83 -13.90
C SER A 394 -8.71 -7.21 -15.07
N VAL A 395 -8.16 -7.97 -16.01
CA VAL A 395 -8.87 -8.51 -17.18
C VAL A 395 -8.76 -10.03 -17.15
N TRP A 396 -9.90 -10.69 -17.10
CA TRP A 396 -10.02 -12.14 -16.99
C TRP A 396 -10.45 -12.74 -18.32
N THR A 397 -9.51 -13.35 -19.01
CA THR A 397 -9.70 -13.84 -20.40
C THR A 397 -8.65 -14.91 -20.71
N THR A 398 -8.94 -15.80 -21.64
CA THR A 398 -7.96 -16.72 -22.22
C THR A 398 -7.23 -16.14 -23.45
N ASP A 399 -7.65 -14.95 -23.94
CA ASP A 399 -7.03 -14.26 -25.07
C ASP A 399 -6.04 -13.16 -24.59
N PRO A 400 -4.70 -13.40 -24.63
CA PRO A 400 -3.71 -12.39 -24.27
C PRO A 400 -3.79 -11.12 -25.12
N ALA A 401 -4.23 -11.23 -26.38
CA ALA A 401 -4.37 -10.07 -27.26
C ALA A 401 -5.52 -9.17 -26.81
N ARG A 402 -6.64 -9.73 -26.29
CA ARG A 402 -7.70 -8.97 -25.63
C ARG A 402 -7.16 -8.24 -24.41
N ALA A 403 -6.45 -8.96 -23.53
CA ALA A 403 -5.88 -8.37 -22.32
C ALA A 403 -4.95 -7.20 -22.66
N GLU A 404 -4.05 -7.36 -23.62
CA GLU A 404 -3.12 -6.30 -24.06
C GLU A 404 -3.86 -5.10 -24.66
N ARG A 405 -4.88 -5.31 -25.51
CA ARG A 405 -5.68 -4.21 -26.09
C ARG A 405 -6.39 -3.41 -25.02
N MET A 406 -6.94 -4.07 -24.00
CA MET A 406 -7.59 -3.39 -22.87
C MET A 406 -6.58 -2.69 -22.00
N ALA A 407 -5.48 -3.35 -21.65
CA ALA A 407 -4.43 -2.79 -20.78
C ALA A 407 -3.88 -1.46 -21.31
N ARG A 408 -3.68 -1.34 -22.63
CA ARG A 408 -3.20 -0.09 -23.28
C ARG A 408 -4.19 1.07 -23.19
N ARG A 409 -5.45 0.81 -22.85
CA ARG A 409 -6.53 1.80 -22.81
C ARG A 409 -7.06 2.03 -21.40
N LEU A 410 -6.70 1.18 -20.45
CA LEU A 410 -7.06 1.35 -19.05
C LEU A 410 -6.20 2.44 -18.39
N GLU A 411 -6.86 3.36 -17.71
CA GLU A 411 -6.23 4.50 -17.04
C GLU A 411 -5.90 4.17 -15.58
N VAL A 412 -4.99 3.21 -15.39
CA VAL A 412 -4.53 2.73 -14.09
C VAL A 412 -3.01 2.54 -14.08
N GLY A 413 -2.42 2.45 -12.88
CA GLY A 413 -0.99 2.22 -12.72
C GLY A 413 -0.57 0.79 -13.02
N THR A 414 -1.40 -0.20 -12.71
CA THR A 414 -1.12 -1.62 -12.93
C THR A 414 -2.31 -2.33 -13.56
N VAL A 415 -2.07 -3.14 -14.60
CA VAL A 415 -3.08 -4.02 -15.18
C VAL A 415 -2.65 -5.47 -15.04
N TYR A 416 -3.56 -6.28 -14.54
CA TYR A 416 -3.37 -7.73 -14.42
C TYR A 416 -4.17 -8.49 -15.49
N MET A 417 -3.63 -9.62 -15.92
CA MET A 417 -4.38 -10.64 -16.64
C MET A 417 -4.52 -11.87 -15.75
N ASN A 418 -5.76 -12.32 -15.52
CA ASN A 418 -6.10 -13.52 -14.72
C ASN A 418 -5.49 -13.53 -13.31
N ARG A 419 -5.39 -12.35 -12.73
CA ARG A 419 -4.90 -12.10 -11.37
C ARG A 419 -5.42 -10.74 -10.86
N CYS A 420 -5.44 -10.54 -9.57
CA CYS A 420 -5.71 -9.26 -8.90
C CYS A 420 -4.98 -9.20 -7.55
N ASP A 421 -5.01 -8.05 -6.89
CA ASP A 421 -4.49 -7.78 -5.53
C ASP A 421 -3.11 -8.40 -5.26
N ALA A 422 -2.16 -8.20 -6.18
CA ALA A 422 -0.84 -8.79 -6.07
C ALA A 422 0.24 -7.86 -6.62
N LEU A 423 1.18 -7.46 -5.75
CA LEU A 423 2.32 -6.65 -6.15
C LEU A 423 3.53 -7.52 -6.49
N ASP A 424 4.12 -7.26 -7.67
CA ASP A 424 5.43 -7.78 -8.03
C ASP A 424 6.47 -6.68 -7.84
N PRO A 425 7.47 -6.85 -6.94
CA PRO A 425 8.46 -5.80 -6.69
C PRO A 425 9.39 -5.51 -7.87
N ALA A 426 9.40 -6.34 -8.92
CA ALA A 426 10.11 -6.06 -10.17
C ALA A 426 9.38 -5.03 -11.06
N LEU A 427 8.08 -4.83 -10.82
CA LEU A 427 7.25 -3.89 -11.56
C LEU A 427 7.07 -2.58 -10.77
N PRO A 428 6.89 -1.44 -11.47
CA PRO A 428 6.62 -0.19 -10.78
C PRO A 428 5.25 -0.22 -10.13
N TRP A 429 5.18 0.27 -8.90
CA TRP A 429 3.93 0.53 -8.22
C TRP A 429 3.64 2.03 -8.28
N SER A 430 2.53 2.40 -8.90
CA SER A 430 2.11 3.79 -9.09
C SER A 430 0.61 3.87 -9.27
N GLY A 431 0.01 4.97 -8.83
CA GLY A 431 -1.37 5.34 -9.16
C GLY A 431 -1.41 6.43 -10.22
N VAL A 432 -2.51 6.49 -10.96
CA VAL A 432 -2.84 7.63 -11.83
C VAL A 432 -4.11 8.29 -11.31
N LYS A 433 -4.49 9.45 -11.86
CA LYS A 433 -5.63 10.25 -11.38
C LYS A 433 -5.44 10.57 -9.87
N ASP A 434 -6.50 10.41 -9.07
CA ASP A 434 -6.45 10.66 -7.62
C ASP A 434 -5.90 9.45 -6.81
N SER A 435 -5.48 8.36 -7.47
CA SER A 435 -4.79 7.25 -6.79
C SER A 435 -3.33 7.51 -6.50
N GLY A 436 -2.77 8.60 -6.99
CA GLY A 436 -1.47 9.03 -6.52
C GLY A 436 -0.55 9.64 -7.56
N ARG A 437 0.70 9.81 -7.14
CA ARG A 437 1.78 10.40 -7.91
C ARG A 437 3.13 9.87 -7.46
N GLY A 438 4.02 9.63 -8.40
CA GLY A 438 5.33 9.04 -8.15
C GLY A 438 5.32 7.54 -8.43
N VAL A 439 6.44 6.90 -8.13
CA VAL A 439 6.66 5.48 -8.37
C VAL A 439 7.43 4.90 -7.20
N SER A 440 7.00 3.76 -6.69
CA SER A 440 7.78 2.92 -5.80
C SER A 440 8.04 1.55 -6.44
N LEU A 441 8.89 0.75 -5.83
CA LEU A 441 9.32 -0.55 -6.33
C LEU A 441 10.02 -0.49 -7.71
N SER A 442 10.43 -1.64 -8.23
CA SER A 442 11.23 -1.78 -9.45
C SER A 442 12.52 -0.92 -9.45
N ALA A 443 13.22 -0.89 -10.57
CA ALA A 443 14.36 0.02 -10.78
C ALA A 443 13.95 1.51 -10.69
N LEU A 444 12.72 1.84 -11.11
CA LEU A 444 12.21 3.21 -11.12
C LEU A 444 12.01 3.78 -9.71
N GLY A 445 11.74 2.94 -8.70
CA GLY A 445 11.63 3.37 -7.31
C GLY A 445 12.90 4.01 -6.75
N PHE A 446 14.08 3.62 -7.25
CA PHE A 446 15.34 4.24 -6.86
C PHE A 446 15.52 5.66 -7.44
N ASP A 447 14.92 5.95 -8.60
CA ASP A 447 14.96 7.30 -9.19
C ASP A 447 14.28 8.34 -8.29
N ALA A 448 13.20 7.96 -7.60
CA ALA A 448 12.52 8.84 -6.65
C ALA A 448 13.33 9.11 -5.36
N LEU A 449 14.26 8.22 -5.01
CA LEU A 449 15.05 8.26 -3.78
C LEU A 449 16.51 8.73 -3.97
N THR A 450 16.85 9.12 -5.19
CA THR A 450 18.14 9.69 -5.57
C THR A 450 17.94 10.97 -6.37
N ARG A 451 18.99 11.79 -6.44
CA ARG A 451 19.03 12.94 -7.36
C ARG A 451 20.18 12.79 -8.33
N PRO A 452 19.97 13.09 -9.61
CA PRO A 452 21.05 13.08 -10.61
C PRO A 452 21.99 14.24 -10.38
N LYS A 453 23.31 13.99 -10.44
CA LYS A 453 24.36 15.01 -10.47
C LYS A 453 25.22 14.83 -11.71
N ALA A 454 25.28 15.84 -12.57
CA ALA A 454 26.19 15.83 -13.70
C ALA A 454 27.64 16.03 -13.23
N LEU A 455 28.52 15.08 -13.54
CA LEU A 455 29.95 15.17 -13.38
C LEU A 455 30.55 15.40 -14.78
N HIS A 456 31.19 16.57 -14.98
CA HIS A 456 31.72 16.99 -16.26
C HIS A 456 33.16 17.50 -16.09
N PHE A 457 34.12 16.59 -16.13
CA PHE A 457 35.51 16.88 -15.90
C PHE A 457 36.26 17.02 -17.23
N LYS A 458 36.90 18.17 -17.48
CA LYS A 458 37.86 18.34 -18.56
C LYS A 458 39.20 17.81 -18.07
N LEU A 459 39.73 16.77 -18.71
CA LEU A 459 40.94 16.05 -18.29
C LEU A 459 42.22 16.71 -18.75
N LYS A 460 42.15 17.54 -19.80
CA LYS A 460 43.28 18.34 -20.29
C LYS A 460 42.85 19.80 -20.37
N ALA A 461 43.67 20.69 -19.82
CA ALA A 461 43.46 22.12 -19.90
C ALA A 461 43.79 22.66 -21.31
#